data_6eeaa186e32e4ba2e38dbeb97c90db50
#
_entry.id   6eeaa186e32e4ba2e38dbeb97c90db50
#
_cell.length_a   1.000
_cell.length_b   1.000
_cell.length_c   1.000
_cell.angle_alpha   90.00
_cell.angle_beta   90.00
_cell.angle_gamma   90.00
#
_symmetry.space_group_name_H-M   'P 1'
#
loop_
_entity.id
_entity.type
_entity.pdbx_description
1 polymer ?
#
loop_
_entity_poly.entity_id
_entity_poly.type
_entity_poly.pdbx_seq_one_letter_code
_entity_poly.pdbx_strand_id
1 'polypeptide(L)' 'YRQHGVMMPADGLDALRDKDAILFGSAGDPHIPDHVTLWGLRLKICQGFDQYANVRPTRILPGIDAPLKRCRAEDLNWVI' A
#
# COMPACT_ATOMS: atom_id res chain seq x y z
N TYR A 1 -5.06 5.64 -15.00
CA TYR A 1 -3.82 5.76 -15.78
C TYR A 1 -4.05 5.62 -17.29
N ARG A 2 -4.80 4.61 -17.72
CA ARG A 2 -5.00 4.34 -19.18
C ARG A 2 -5.65 5.49 -19.92
N GLN A 3 -6.56 6.22 -19.27
CA GLN A 3 -7.31 7.32 -19.91
C GLN A 3 -6.54 8.64 -19.91
N HIS A 4 -5.76 8.90 -18.87
CA HIS A 4 -5.15 10.21 -18.63
C HIS A 4 -3.61 10.20 -18.62
N GLY A 5 -2.98 9.02 -18.67
CA GLY A 5 -1.52 8.89 -18.63
C GLY A 5 -0.88 9.18 -17.28
N VAL A 6 -1.68 9.41 -16.23
CA VAL A 6 -1.23 9.69 -14.87
C VAL A 6 -2.03 8.87 -13.86
N MET A 7 -1.42 8.54 -12.72
CA MET A 7 -2.06 7.74 -11.68
C MET A 7 -3.05 8.54 -10.82
N MET A 8 -2.85 9.85 -10.70
CA MET A 8 -3.74 10.74 -9.97
C MET A 8 -3.68 12.14 -10.58
N PRO A 9 -4.71 13.00 -10.35
CA PRO A 9 -4.67 14.40 -10.77
C PRO A 9 -3.49 15.15 -10.15
N ALA A 10 -3.09 16.25 -10.78
CA ALA A 10 -1.98 17.08 -10.27
C ALA A 10 -2.26 17.66 -8.87
N ASP A 11 -3.53 17.90 -8.55
CA ASP A 11 -4.00 18.39 -7.24
C ASP A 11 -4.43 17.26 -6.30
N GLY A 12 -4.09 15.99 -6.60
CA GLY A 12 -4.52 14.84 -5.81
C GLY A 12 -4.09 14.90 -4.35
N LEU A 13 -2.87 15.34 -4.06
CA LEU A 13 -2.39 15.50 -2.68
C LEU A 13 -3.17 16.59 -1.93
N ASP A 14 -3.46 17.70 -2.59
CA ASP A 14 -4.24 18.78 -1.99
C ASP A 14 -5.67 18.34 -1.69
N ALA A 15 -6.27 17.54 -2.57
CA ALA A 15 -7.60 16.98 -2.35
C ALA A 15 -7.66 16.03 -1.16
N LEU A 16 -6.56 15.36 -0.81
CA LEU A 16 -6.47 14.43 0.32
C LEU A 16 -6.06 15.10 1.63
N ARG A 17 -5.49 16.29 1.57
CA ARG A 17 -4.82 16.94 2.70
C ARG A 17 -5.74 17.22 3.90
N ASP A 18 -6.99 17.52 3.66
CA ASP A 18 -7.99 17.84 4.70
C ASP A 18 -8.75 16.63 5.23
N LYS A 19 -8.37 15.41 4.81
CA LYS A 19 -8.99 14.18 5.29
C LYS A 19 -8.29 13.67 6.56
N ASP A 20 -9.08 13.10 7.47
CA ASP A 20 -8.53 12.55 8.73
C ASP A 20 -7.70 11.30 8.52
N ALA A 21 -8.09 10.47 7.56
CA ALA A 21 -7.40 9.22 7.23
C ALA A 21 -7.64 8.85 5.77
N ILE A 22 -6.74 8.04 5.23
CA ILE A 22 -6.84 7.52 3.86
C ILE A 22 -6.86 6.00 3.92
N LEU A 23 -7.95 5.39 3.42
CA LEU A 23 -8.01 3.95 3.23
C LEU A 23 -7.49 3.63 1.83
N PHE A 24 -6.40 2.86 1.78
CA PHE A 24 -5.74 2.51 0.55
C PHE A 24 -5.72 0.99 0.37
N GLY A 25 -6.28 0.51 -0.73
CA GLY A 25 -6.20 -0.90 -1.10
C GLY A 25 -4.93 -1.22 -1.87
N SER A 26 -4.95 -2.31 -2.62
CA SER A 26 -3.87 -2.64 -3.54
C SER A 26 -4.03 -1.89 -4.84
N ALA A 27 -2.91 -1.52 -5.44
CA ALA A 27 -2.89 -0.91 -6.77
C ALA A 27 -1.90 -1.68 -7.66
N GLY A 28 -2.39 -2.15 -8.79
CA GLY A 28 -1.59 -2.87 -9.76
C GLY A 28 -2.42 -3.29 -10.95
N ASP A 29 -1.79 -3.43 -12.10
CA ASP A 29 -2.43 -3.88 -13.34
C ASP A 29 -1.37 -4.61 -14.18
N PRO A 30 -1.66 -5.82 -14.70
CA PRO A 30 -0.68 -6.56 -15.50
C PRO A 30 -0.18 -5.81 -16.74
N HIS A 31 -0.96 -4.84 -17.22
CA HIS A 31 -0.63 -4.07 -18.41
C HIS A 31 0.03 -2.72 -18.09
N ILE A 32 0.26 -2.43 -16.83
CA ILE A 32 0.90 -1.18 -16.39
C ILE A 32 2.14 -1.54 -15.58
N PRO A 33 3.32 -1.00 -15.91
CA PRO A 33 4.55 -1.30 -15.17
C PRO A 33 4.42 -0.96 -13.67
N ASP A 34 4.98 -1.80 -12.82
CA ASP A 34 4.89 -1.65 -11.36
C ASP A 34 5.43 -0.30 -10.87
N HIS A 35 6.48 0.21 -11.49
CA HIS A 35 7.03 1.51 -11.10
C HIS A 35 6.05 2.67 -11.32
N VAL A 36 5.14 2.54 -12.29
CA VAL A 36 4.13 3.57 -12.54
C VAL A 36 3.10 3.60 -11.42
N THR A 37 2.58 2.43 -11.02
CA THR A 37 1.58 2.35 -9.95
C THR A 37 2.18 2.69 -8.58
N LEU A 38 3.40 2.25 -8.32
CA LEU A 38 4.07 2.47 -7.04
C LEU A 38 4.49 3.93 -6.85
N TRP A 39 5.27 4.47 -7.78
CA TRP A 39 5.79 5.84 -7.68
C TRP A 39 4.75 6.91 -7.98
N GLY A 40 3.81 6.60 -8.88
CA GLY A 40 2.79 7.57 -9.29
C GLY A 40 1.64 7.73 -8.31
N LEU A 41 1.45 6.79 -7.39
CA LEU A 41 0.32 6.81 -6.46
C LEU A 41 0.76 6.61 -5.01
N ARG A 42 1.14 5.39 -4.64
CA ARG A 42 1.42 5.06 -3.25
C ARG A 42 2.57 5.86 -2.65
N LEU A 43 3.73 5.82 -3.28
CA LEU A 43 4.90 6.53 -2.77
C LEU A 43 4.71 8.05 -2.86
N LYS A 44 4.00 8.53 -3.87
CA LYS A 44 3.69 9.95 -4.01
C LYS A 44 2.87 10.46 -2.82
N ILE A 45 1.87 9.70 -2.38
CA ILE A 45 1.07 10.04 -1.20
C ILE A 45 1.94 10.01 0.07
N CYS A 46 2.67 8.91 0.28
CA CYS A 46 3.49 8.75 1.49
C CYS A 46 4.57 9.82 1.61
N GLN A 47 5.26 10.12 0.54
CA GLN A 47 6.33 11.12 0.53
C GLN A 47 5.79 12.54 0.56
N GLY A 48 4.68 12.80 -0.13
CA GLY A 48 4.06 14.12 -0.14
C GLY A 48 3.53 14.56 1.22
N PHE A 49 3.18 13.63 2.09
CA PHE A 49 2.71 13.89 3.46
C PHE A 49 3.77 13.61 4.53
N ASP A 50 5.03 13.38 4.13
CA ASP A 50 6.13 13.07 5.07
C ASP A 50 5.83 11.89 6.01
N GLN A 51 5.17 10.87 5.49
CA GLN A 51 4.85 9.66 6.26
C GLN A 51 6.10 8.79 6.40
N TYR A 52 6.83 8.97 7.48
CA TYR A 52 8.11 8.31 7.72
C TYR A 52 8.00 6.93 8.36
N ALA A 53 6.86 6.60 8.95
CA ALA A 53 6.64 5.31 9.59
C ALA A 53 5.77 4.40 8.72
N ASN A 54 6.17 3.15 8.59
CA ASN A 54 5.42 2.13 7.86
C ASN A 54 5.20 0.96 8.81
N VAL A 55 4.07 0.98 9.51
CA VAL A 55 3.77 -0.01 10.55
C VAL A 55 2.98 -1.16 9.92
N ARG A 56 3.53 -2.37 10.03
CA ARG A 56 2.97 -3.58 9.42
C ARG A 56 2.71 -4.65 10.48
N PRO A 57 1.51 -4.69 11.08
CA PRO A 57 1.14 -5.84 11.88
C PRO A 57 1.04 -7.07 11.00
N THR A 58 1.70 -8.14 11.43
CA THR A 58 1.80 -9.36 10.64
C THR A 58 1.50 -10.56 11.52
N ARG A 59 0.49 -11.32 11.14
CA ARG A 59 0.14 -12.57 11.81
C ARG A 59 -0.44 -13.55 10.80
N ILE A 60 -0.36 -14.83 11.11
CA ILE A 60 -1.01 -15.86 10.31
C ILE A 60 -2.44 -16.00 10.78
N LEU A 61 -3.38 -15.80 9.87
CA LEU A 61 -4.81 -15.95 10.17
C LEU A 61 -5.20 -17.43 10.19
N PRO A 62 -6.21 -17.81 11.01
CA PRO A 62 -6.72 -19.17 11.00
C PRO A 62 -7.17 -19.61 9.61
N GLY A 63 -6.78 -20.82 9.20
CA GLY A 63 -7.13 -21.37 7.89
C GLY A 63 -6.22 -20.92 6.74
N ILE A 64 -5.23 -20.09 7.01
CA ILE A 64 -4.26 -19.60 6.01
C ILE A 64 -2.92 -20.25 6.26
N ASP A 65 -2.31 -20.79 5.22
CA ASP A 65 -0.99 -21.39 5.29
C ASP A 65 0.09 -20.31 5.20
N ALA A 66 1.10 -20.40 6.07
CA ALA A 66 2.26 -19.54 5.98
C ALA A 66 3.19 -19.97 4.86
N PRO A 67 3.90 -19.05 4.20
CA PRO A 67 4.94 -19.41 3.24
C PRO A 67 6.16 -20.05 3.91
N LEU A 68 6.28 -19.94 5.23
CA LEU A 68 7.38 -20.52 6.00
C LEU A 68 7.05 -21.95 6.39
N LYS A 69 8.07 -22.83 6.36
CA LYS A 69 7.92 -24.21 6.82
C LYS A 69 7.74 -24.26 8.32
N ARG A 70 6.85 -25.17 8.80
CA ARG A 70 6.62 -25.41 10.23
C ARG A 70 6.19 -24.15 11.00
N CYS A 71 5.55 -23.21 10.35
CA CYS A 71 5.04 -22.02 11.01
C CYS A 71 3.53 -22.13 11.19
N ARG A 72 3.08 -22.02 12.42
CA ARG A 72 1.66 -22.05 12.80
C ARG A 72 1.14 -20.64 13.13
N ALA A 73 -0.17 -20.52 13.29
CA ALA A 73 -0.79 -19.24 13.62
C ALA A 73 -0.27 -18.65 14.94
N GLU A 74 0.04 -19.50 15.92
CA GLU A 74 0.61 -19.05 17.19
C GLU A 74 2.08 -18.63 17.13
N ASP A 75 2.80 -18.99 16.06
CA ASP A 75 4.23 -18.73 15.94
C ASP A 75 4.56 -17.35 15.39
N LEU A 76 3.58 -16.66 14.78
CA LEU A 76 3.85 -15.41 14.09
C LEU A 76 2.77 -14.37 14.38
N ASN A 77 3.13 -13.39 15.20
CA ASN A 77 2.31 -12.23 15.51
C ASN A 77 3.24 -11.05 15.79
N TRP A 78 3.60 -10.33 14.75
CA TRP A 78 4.62 -9.30 14.78
C TRP A 78 4.07 -7.95 14.33
N VAL A 79 4.78 -6.91 14.74
CA VAL A 79 4.62 -5.57 14.15
C VAL A 79 5.97 -5.14 13.62
N ILE A 80 6.02 -4.94 12.31
CA ILE A 80 7.23 -4.52 11.60
C ILE A 80 7.13 -3.04 11.29
#